data_0a0165cdb0b146aa8d209d37eba401dc
#
_entry.id   0a0165cdb0b146aa8d209d37eba401dc
#
_cell.length_a   1.000
_cell.length_b   1.000
_cell.length_c   1.000
_cell.angle_alpha   90.00
_cell.angle_beta   90.00
_cell.angle_gamma   90.00
#
_symmetry.space_group_name_H-M   'P 1'
#
loop_
_entity.id
_entity.type
_entity.pdbx_description
1 polymer ?
#
loop_
_entity_poly.entity_id
_entity_poly.type
_entity_poly.pdbx_seq_one_letter_code
_entity_poly.pdbx_strand_id
1 'polypeptide(L)'
;ITKVKSGVRTLGTGEVATANMAVDPTNASNLSSGSVPLAQLGNIDTTVLEDDIALLGFKVAVNGSLAKYNLVDQTEDAFMDATGIDATASTGEIRNAANYYSGVTATSVTATGGTISVDGDYTVHKFTGNGNFITDTEQDVRIMLIAGGGSGGVDAGGGGGAGGMIDTGAYNFTVSAATHAAVIGGGGASVGGESGGNSGVDSTFSTLTAKGGGGGGGWNAVSGPSSTGGSGGGGAQSTAPSGGTGSAATQPSQSGDSGTYGYGYAGLGGASSSNAGGGGGAGATAVLREGGSGKESNILVAASDVFYAGGGGGAAMSGSTTGSSSGGGGTGAAGTTNQSGGAGTVNTGSGGGGGAGGGSATSGAGGSGLLALRRETSLNTFVDMTLQSNATTAETTPTKGDIVMTYTNGAGTATLNTDLTAEFSADNGSTWTSTTLVAQGSTGTHLIVSAHDVTR
;
A
#
# COMPACT_ATOMS: atom_id res chain seq x y z
N ILE A 1 52.43 -61.48 -3.87
CA ILE A 1 53.21 -60.26 -3.61
C ILE A 1 53.95 -60.48 -2.36
N THR A 2 55.27 -60.69 -2.47
CA THR A 2 56.18 -60.85 -1.31
C THR A 2 56.29 -59.48 -0.63
N LYS A 3 55.85 -59.38 0.66
CA LYS A 3 56.08 -58.19 1.44
C LYS A 3 57.54 -57.74 1.38
N VAL A 4 57.79 -56.59 0.79
CA VAL A 4 59.12 -55.97 0.87
C VAL A 4 59.31 -55.57 2.32
N LYS A 5 60.20 -56.27 3.07
CA LYS A 5 60.63 -55.85 4.40
C LYS A 5 61.39 -54.54 4.28
N SER A 6 61.16 -53.65 5.25
CA SER A 6 61.80 -52.35 5.35
C SER A 6 63.32 -52.50 5.28
N GLY A 7 63.88 -52.11 4.23
CA GLY A 7 65.35 -52.15 3.95
C GLY A 7 65.49 -51.78 2.49
N VAL A 8 65.72 -50.56 2.31
CA VAL A 8 66.20 -49.87 1.13
C VAL A 8 66.31 -50.72 -0.14
N ARG A 9 65.25 -50.90 -0.86
CA ARG A 9 65.35 -51.20 -2.28
C ARG A 9 64.87 -49.98 -3.06
N THR A 10 65.75 -49.39 -3.80
CA THR A 10 65.33 -48.36 -4.80
C THR A 10 64.71 -49.13 -5.96
N LEU A 11 63.40 -48.97 -6.13
CA LEU A 11 62.75 -49.56 -7.27
C LEU A 11 63.02 -48.73 -8.54
N GLY A 12 63.40 -49.40 -9.63
CA GLY A 12 63.71 -48.76 -10.90
C GLY A 12 62.39 -48.31 -11.56
N THR A 13 62.47 -47.44 -12.54
CA THR A 13 61.33 -46.94 -13.32
C THR A 13 60.53 -48.09 -13.92
N GLY A 14 59.27 -48.24 -13.53
CA GLY A 14 58.36 -49.28 -14.02
C GLY A 14 58.32 -50.59 -13.23
N GLU A 15 59.09 -50.76 -12.14
CA GLU A 15 59.13 -51.98 -11.31
C GLU A 15 57.80 -52.25 -10.55
N VAL A 16 56.93 -51.25 -10.35
CA VAL A 16 55.61 -51.43 -9.76
C VAL A 16 54.57 -50.82 -10.69
N ALA A 17 53.73 -51.66 -11.24
CA ALA A 17 52.60 -51.18 -12.04
C ALA A 17 51.60 -50.42 -11.16
N THR A 18 51.00 -49.37 -11.66
CA THR A 18 50.01 -48.53 -10.99
C THR A 18 48.92 -49.33 -10.28
N ALA A 19 48.48 -50.42 -10.92
CA ALA A 19 47.48 -51.34 -10.38
C ALA A 19 47.91 -52.13 -9.12
N ASN A 20 49.18 -52.13 -8.80
CA ASN A 20 49.76 -52.83 -7.63
C ASN A 20 50.11 -51.87 -6.48
N MET A 21 49.88 -50.59 -6.63
CA MET A 21 50.08 -49.62 -5.57
C MET A 21 48.88 -49.59 -4.63
N ALA A 22 49.10 -49.49 -3.35
CA ALA A 22 48.01 -49.38 -2.37
C ALA A 22 47.22 -48.06 -2.51
N VAL A 23 47.84 -47.07 -3.17
CA VAL A 23 47.26 -45.74 -3.48
C VAL A 23 47.59 -45.49 -4.96
N ASP A 24 46.58 -45.15 -5.74
CA ASP A 24 46.77 -44.79 -7.15
C ASP A 24 47.53 -43.45 -7.25
N PRO A 25 48.75 -43.42 -7.80
CA PRO A 25 49.55 -42.21 -7.90
C PRO A 25 49.01 -41.24 -8.96
N THR A 26 48.05 -41.66 -9.79
CA THR A 26 47.40 -40.83 -10.79
C THR A 26 46.17 -40.09 -10.21
N ASN A 27 45.73 -40.48 -9.02
CA ASN A 27 44.59 -39.82 -8.35
C ASN A 27 45.13 -38.72 -7.40
N ALA A 28 44.94 -37.49 -7.79
CA ALA A 28 45.41 -36.31 -7.04
C ALA A 28 44.83 -36.21 -5.61
N SER A 29 43.66 -36.82 -5.33
CA SER A 29 43.11 -36.86 -3.97
C SER A 29 43.89 -37.70 -2.98
N ASN A 30 44.84 -38.51 -3.46
CA ASN A 30 45.72 -39.34 -2.65
C ASN A 30 47.03 -38.63 -2.25
N LEU A 31 47.23 -37.40 -2.73
CA LEU A 31 48.44 -36.62 -2.40
C LEU A 31 48.24 -35.91 -1.04
N SER A 32 48.96 -36.35 -0.05
CA SER A 32 48.97 -35.74 1.30
C SER A 32 49.90 -34.55 1.42
N SER A 33 50.87 -34.41 0.53
CA SER A 33 51.79 -33.26 0.42
C SER A 33 52.52 -33.29 -0.92
N GLY A 34 52.83 -32.14 -1.48
CA GLY A 34 53.60 -32.01 -2.71
C GLY A 34 52.80 -31.29 -3.82
N SER A 35 53.49 -30.82 -4.85
CA SER A 35 52.88 -30.23 -6.04
C SER A 35 52.73 -31.28 -7.14
N VAL A 36 51.56 -31.31 -7.77
CA VAL A 36 51.36 -32.07 -9.03
C VAL A 36 51.91 -31.20 -10.17
N PRO A 37 52.83 -31.70 -11.00
CA PRO A 37 53.29 -30.94 -12.14
C PRO A 37 52.09 -30.57 -13.05
N LEU A 38 52.03 -29.35 -13.55
CA LEU A 38 50.96 -28.83 -14.38
C LEU A 38 50.69 -29.71 -15.62
N ALA A 39 51.74 -30.34 -16.18
CA ALA A 39 51.63 -31.28 -17.30
C ALA A 39 50.88 -32.58 -16.97
N GLN A 40 50.67 -32.88 -15.69
CA GLN A 40 49.88 -34.05 -15.24
C GLN A 40 48.44 -33.67 -14.82
N LEU A 41 48.13 -32.40 -14.80
CA LEU A 41 46.79 -31.84 -14.62
C LEU A 41 46.06 -31.64 -15.95
N GLY A 42 46.46 -32.39 -16.95
CA GLY A 42 46.15 -32.22 -18.38
C GLY A 42 44.69 -32.25 -18.82
N ASN A 43 43.74 -31.86 -18.01
CA ASN A 43 42.35 -31.55 -18.32
C ASN A 43 41.72 -30.78 -17.17
N ILE A 44 42.42 -29.85 -16.56
CA ILE A 44 41.68 -28.84 -15.80
C ILE A 44 41.10 -27.91 -16.87
N ASP A 45 39.80 -27.87 -16.93
CA ASP A 45 39.08 -26.84 -17.68
C ASP A 45 39.38 -25.50 -16.98
N THR A 46 40.34 -24.76 -17.53
CA THR A 46 40.78 -23.49 -16.96
C THR A 46 39.67 -22.45 -17.05
N THR A 47 38.71 -22.61 -17.96
CA THR A 47 37.57 -21.71 -18.10
C THR A 47 36.67 -21.74 -16.85
N VAL A 48 36.37 -22.95 -16.34
CA VAL A 48 35.58 -23.07 -15.09
C VAL A 48 36.35 -22.49 -13.89
N LEU A 49 37.70 -22.63 -13.85
CA LEU A 49 38.49 -22.07 -12.79
C LEU A 49 38.54 -20.51 -12.83
N GLU A 50 38.59 -19.95 -14.03
CA GLU A 50 38.56 -18.50 -14.26
C GLU A 50 37.22 -17.93 -13.81
N ASP A 51 36.11 -18.58 -14.12
CA ASP A 51 34.75 -18.23 -13.69
C ASP A 51 34.62 -18.24 -12.17
N ASP A 52 35.14 -19.29 -11.52
CA ASP A 52 35.14 -19.40 -10.06
C ASP A 52 36.00 -18.33 -9.38
N ILE A 53 37.12 -17.94 -10.00
CA ILE A 53 38.00 -16.86 -9.50
C ILE A 53 37.30 -15.51 -9.58
N ALA A 54 36.61 -15.18 -10.69
CA ALA A 54 35.87 -13.94 -10.84
C ALA A 54 34.75 -13.83 -9.80
N LEU A 55 34.03 -14.91 -9.60
CA LEU A 55 32.96 -14.98 -8.58
C LEU A 55 33.52 -14.90 -7.15
N LEU A 56 34.66 -15.52 -6.89
CA LEU A 56 35.34 -15.44 -5.58
C LEU A 56 35.82 -14.03 -5.28
N GLY A 57 36.45 -13.36 -6.26
CA GLY A 57 36.87 -11.98 -6.16
C GLY A 57 35.72 -11.05 -5.84
N PHE A 58 34.59 -11.17 -6.58
CA PHE A 58 33.37 -10.43 -6.29
C PHE A 58 32.88 -10.65 -4.84
N LYS A 59 32.84 -11.90 -4.37
CA LYS A 59 32.44 -12.20 -2.99
C LYS A 59 33.38 -11.60 -1.96
N VAL A 60 34.70 -11.54 -2.25
CA VAL A 60 35.69 -10.91 -1.38
C VAL A 60 35.49 -9.41 -1.30
N ALA A 61 35.23 -8.74 -2.45
CA ALA A 61 34.97 -7.32 -2.49
C ALA A 61 33.70 -6.95 -1.70
N VAL A 62 32.61 -7.69 -1.89
CA VAL A 62 31.33 -7.49 -1.16
C VAL A 62 31.50 -7.72 0.33
N ASN A 63 32.15 -8.82 0.74
CA ASN A 63 32.37 -9.12 2.17
C ASN A 63 33.36 -8.17 2.85
N GLY A 64 34.32 -7.66 2.09
CA GLY A 64 35.31 -6.69 2.56
C GLY A 64 34.76 -5.26 2.60
N SER A 65 33.56 -5.01 2.11
CA SER A 65 32.99 -3.66 1.93
C SER A 65 33.94 -2.73 1.18
N LEU A 66 34.53 -3.24 0.11
CA LEU A 66 35.48 -2.48 -0.73
C LEU A 66 34.71 -1.67 -1.75
N ALA A 67 34.98 -0.37 -1.87
CA ALA A 67 34.39 0.49 -2.88
C ALA A 67 34.78 0.05 -4.31
N LYS A 68 36.05 -0.29 -4.46
CA LYS A 68 36.60 -0.82 -5.70
C LYS A 68 37.77 -1.73 -5.37
N TYR A 69 37.86 -2.87 -6.05
CA TYR A 69 38.97 -3.81 -5.88
C TYR A 69 39.55 -4.17 -7.25
N ASN A 70 40.80 -3.81 -7.48
CA ASN A 70 41.48 -4.08 -8.73
C ASN A 70 42.50 -5.22 -8.53
N LEU A 71 42.31 -6.26 -9.31
CA LEU A 71 43.29 -7.31 -9.53
C LEU A 71 44.01 -7.08 -10.87
N VAL A 72 45.05 -7.84 -11.13
CA VAL A 72 45.66 -7.88 -12.49
C VAL A 72 44.57 -8.38 -13.44
N ASP A 73 44.29 -7.56 -14.46
CA ASP A 73 43.29 -7.83 -15.50
C ASP A 73 41.83 -7.99 -15.01
N GLN A 74 41.55 -7.57 -13.77
CA GLN A 74 40.21 -7.55 -13.19
C GLN A 74 39.88 -6.21 -12.54
N THR A 75 38.60 -5.84 -12.54
CA THR A 75 38.05 -4.73 -11.74
C THR A 75 36.76 -5.16 -11.07
N GLU A 76 36.65 -4.93 -9.79
CA GLU A 76 35.45 -5.15 -9.01
C GLU A 76 35.01 -3.88 -8.33
N ASP A 77 33.71 -3.61 -8.36
CA ASP A 77 33.10 -2.44 -7.77
C ASP A 77 31.89 -2.83 -6.92
N ALA A 78 31.91 -2.48 -5.65
CA ALA A 78 30.79 -2.68 -4.73
C ALA A 78 29.84 -1.48 -4.67
N PHE A 79 30.03 -0.48 -5.56
CA PHE A 79 29.22 0.74 -5.66
C PHE A 79 29.10 1.57 -4.38
N MET A 80 30.07 1.45 -3.47
CA MET A 80 30.11 2.25 -2.24
C MET A 80 30.34 3.74 -2.50
N ASP A 81 30.93 4.06 -3.64
CA ASP A 81 31.06 5.42 -4.18
C ASP A 81 30.89 5.39 -5.72
N ALA A 82 31.13 6.48 -6.40
CA ALA A 82 30.97 6.59 -7.86
C ALA A 82 32.29 6.42 -8.63
N THR A 83 33.39 6.04 -7.98
CA THR A 83 34.72 6.07 -8.60
C THR A 83 34.96 4.97 -9.63
N GLY A 84 34.18 3.90 -9.60
CA GLY A 84 34.28 2.78 -10.56
C GLY A 84 33.53 3.00 -11.87
N ILE A 85 32.69 4.01 -11.95
CA ILE A 85 31.76 4.24 -13.05
C ILE A 85 32.21 5.43 -13.90
N ASP A 86 32.13 5.27 -15.21
CA ASP A 86 32.29 6.37 -16.17
C ASP A 86 30.96 7.14 -16.28
N ALA A 87 30.86 8.23 -15.52
CA ALA A 87 29.67 9.08 -15.48
C ALA A 87 29.41 9.82 -16.81
N THR A 88 30.35 9.85 -17.75
CA THR A 88 30.17 10.49 -19.06
C THR A 88 29.59 9.53 -20.09
N ALA A 89 29.84 8.25 -19.94
CA ALA A 89 29.34 7.19 -20.80
C ALA A 89 28.12 6.46 -20.24
N SER A 90 27.88 6.55 -18.92
CA SER A 90 26.67 6.05 -18.29
C SER A 90 25.50 7.01 -18.48
N THR A 91 24.28 6.49 -18.55
CA THR A 91 23.06 7.28 -18.74
C THR A 91 21.91 6.76 -17.89
N GLY A 92 21.06 7.66 -17.38
CA GLY A 92 19.88 7.30 -16.60
C GLY A 92 20.18 6.67 -15.23
N GLU A 93 21.44 6.55 -14.87
CA GLU A 93 21.87 5.93 -13.62
C GLU A 93 21.78 6.90 -12.43
N ILE A 94 21.30 6.39 -11.31
CA ILE A 94 21.29 7.11 -10.04
C ILE A 94 21.89 6.20 -8.99
N ARG A 95 22.97 6.66 -8.37
CA ARG A 95 23.60 5.95 -7.26
C ARG A 95 22.77 6.16 -5.99
N ASN A 96 22.38 5.05 -5.38
CA ASN A 96 21.64 5.05 -4.13
C ASN A 96 22.59 4.96 -2.91
N ALA A 97 22.23 5.59 -1.80
CA ALA A 97 22.99 5.55 -0.54
C ALA A 97 23.14 4.13 0.05
N ALA A 98 22.34 3.16 -0.40
CA ALA A 98 22.48 1.75 -0.05
C ALA A 98 23.43 0.96 -0.97
N ASN A 99 24.33 1.67 -1.68
CA ASN A 99 25.40 1.09 -2.49
C ASN A 99 24.92 0.27 -3.70
N TYR A 100 23.98 0.82 -4.45
CA TYR A 100 23.56 0.29 -5.75
C TYR A 100 23.22 1.42 -6.73
N TYR A 101 23.18 1.10 -8.01
CA TYR A 101 22.67 1.97 -9.06
C TYR A 101 21.28 1.54 -9.49
N SER A 102 20.45 2.50 -9.84
CA SER A 102 19.11 2.27 -10.36
C SER A 102 18.73 3.32 -11.41
N GLY A 103 17.85 2.97 -12.34
CA GLY A 103 17.20 3.91 -13.25
C GLY A 103 15.93 4.52 -12.64
N VAL A 104 15.91 4.79 -11.34
CA VAL A 104 14.73 5.30 -10.63
C VAL A 104 15.01 6.68 -10.06
N THR A 105 14.30 7.67 -10.56
CA THR A 105 14.28 9.02 -10.01
C THR A 105 13.05 9.19 -9.13
N ALA A 106 13.25 9.47 -7.84
CA ALA A 106 12.16 9.89 -6.97
C ALA A 106 11.92 11.40 -7.14
N THR A 107 10.79 11.77 -7.74
CA THR A 107 10.39 13.16 -7.87
C THR A 107 9.39 13.51 -6.77
N SER A 108 9.72 14.48 -5.92
CA SER A 108 8.79 14.97 -4.91
C SER A 108 7.55 15.56 -5.57
N VAL A 109 6.39 15.15 -5.10
CA VAL A 109 5.11 15.73 -5.54
C VAL A 109 4.73 16.85 -4.62
N THR A 110 4.51 18.04 -5.17
CA THR A 110 4.01 19.19 -4.42
C THR A 110 2.50 19.19 -4.46
N ALA A 111 1.89 19.04 -3.28
CA ALA A 111 0.45 19.21 -3.14
C ALA A 111 0.14 19.95 -1.84
N THR A 112 -0.92 20.77 -1.88
CA THR A 112 -1.35 21.60 -0.76
C THR A 112 -2.85 21.46 -0.52
N GLY A 113 -3.32 21.91 0.63
CA GLY A 113 -4.74 21.91 1.01
C GLY A 113 -5.06 20.95 2.15
N GLY A 114 -6.04 21.34 2.95
CA GLY A 114 -6.42 20.61 4.16
C GLY A 114 -5.35 20.64 5.27
N THR A 115 -5.54 19.81 6.28
CA THR A 115 -4.49 19.52 7.27
C THR A 115 -3.62 18.41 6.74
N ILE A 116 -2.31 18.65 6.65
CA ILE A 116 -1.34 17.73 6.04
C ILE A 116 -0.61 16.96 7.14
N SER A 117 -0.49 15.65 6.97
CA SER A 117 0.34 14.78 7.80
C SER A 117 1.10 13.77 6.92
N VAL A 118 2.20 13.24 7.44
CA VAL A 118 3.02 12.21 6.78
C VAL A 118 2.88 10.90 7.54
N ASP A 119 2.74 9.80 6.81
CA ASP A 119 2.65 8.44 7.34
C ASP A 119 3.49 7.50 6.44
N GLY A 120 4.76 7.32 6.82
CA GLY A 120 5.76 6.63 6.02
C GLY A 120 6.03 7.36 4.70
N ASP A 121 5.93 6.64 3.60
CA ASP A 121 6.14 7.16 2.24
C ASP A 121 4.93 7.92 1.68
N TYR A 122 3.90 8.12 2.51
CA TYR A 122 2.64 8.74 2.10
C TYR A 122 2.40 10.07 2.78
N THR A 123 1.76 10.96 2.05
CA THR A 123 1.22 12.23 2.54
C THR A 123 -0.30 12.15 2.57
N VAL A 124 -0.90 12.55 3.68
CA VAL A 124 -2.35 12.58 3.89
C VAL A 124 -2.83 14.01 3.99
N HIS A 125 -3.85 14.35 3.19
CA HIS A 125 -4.57 15.63 3.21
C HIS A 125 -5.97 15.41 3.78
N LYS A 126 -6.28 16.06 4.92
CA LYS A 126 -7.55 15.95 5.62
C LYS A 126 -8.32 17.27 5.58
N PHE A 127 -9.55 17.24 5.06
CA PHE A 127 -10.47 18.38 5.00
C PHE A 127 -11.67 18.12 5.91
N THR A 128 -11.87 19.00 6.88
CA THR A 128 -13.03 19.01 7.78
C THR A 128 -13.98 20.16 7.49
N GLY A 129 -13.75 20.88 6.42
CA GLY A 129 -14.54 21.98 5.86
C GLY A 129 -14.16 22.19 4.40
N ASN A 130 -14.85 23.09 3.73
CA ASN A 130 -14.58 23.41 2.32
C ASN A 130 -13.18 23.93 2.13
N GLY A 131 -12.56 23.57 1.00
CA GLY A 131 -11.21 23.98 0.64
C GLY A 131 -10.82 23.51 -0.75
N ASN A 132 -9.56 23.67 -1.09
CA ASN A 132 -9.00 23.20 -2.34
C ASN A 132 -7.83 22.25 -2.09
N PHE A 133 -7.82 21.13 -2.78
CA PHE A 133 -6.61 20.32 -2.97
C PHE A 133 -5.95 20.78 -4.26
N ILE A 134 -4.69 21.16 -4.18
CA ILE A 134 -3.92 21.66 -5.33
C ILE A 134 -2.72 20.75 -5.49
N THR A 135 -2.52 20.20 -6.67
CA THR A 135 -1.35 19.39 -7.03
C THR A 135 -0.77 19.86 -8.36
N ASP A 136 0.55 19.82 -8.48
CA ASP A 136 1.30 20.14 -9.68
C ASP A 136 1.53 18.92 -10.58
N THR A 137 1.19 17.73 -10.11
CA THR A 137 1.48 16.45 -10.78
C THR A 137 0.24 15.55 -10.75
N GLU A 138 -0.07 14.94 -11.90
CA GLU A 138 -1.08 13.89 -11.97
C GLU A 138 -0.61 12.65 -11.20
N GLN A 139 -1.49 12.09 -10.38
CA GLN A 139 -1.17 10.94 -9.54
C GLN A 139 -2.40 10.14 -9.14
N ASP A 140 -2.21 8.88 -8.85
CA ASP A 140 -3.23 8.04 -8.26
C ASP A 140 -3.22 8.19 -6.74
N VAL A 141 -4.41 8.36 -6.17
CA VAL A 141 -4.61 8.57 -4.75
C VAL A 141 -5.63 7.58 -4.19
N ARG A 142 -5.56 7.31 -2.91
CA ARG A 142 -6.66 6.72 -2.16
C ARG A 142 -7.51 7.83 -1.57
N ILE A 143 -8.83 7.71 -1.72
CA ILE A 143 -9.80 8.70 -1.23
C ILE A 143 -10.78 8.06 -0.27
N MET A 144 -11.07 8.79 0.82
CA MET A 144 -12.24 8.61 1.65
C MET A 144 -13.02 9.92 1.68
N LEU A 145 -14.24 9.92 1.13
CA LEU A 145 -15.16 11.06 1.12
C LEU A 145 -16.41 10.69 1.88
N ILE A 146 -16.79 11.47 2.88
CA ILE A 146 -17.96 11.23 3.72
C ILE A 146 -18.82 12.48 3.72
N ALA A 147 -20.11 12.33 3.51
CA ALA A 147 -21.10 13.40 3.60
C ALA A 147 -21.55 13.66 5.03
N GLY A 148 -22.31 14.73 5.26
CA GLY A 148 -22.95 14.98 6.56
C GLY A 148 -24.00 13.93 6.88
N GLY A 149 -24.08 13.48 8.15
CA GLY A 149 -25.14 12.62 8.65
C GLY A 149 -26.47 13.38 8.86
N GLY A 150 -27.60 12.68 8.81
CA GLY A 150 -28.92 13.22 9.12
C GLY A 150 -29.13 13.41 10.62
N SER A 151 -29.99 14.32 11.05
CA SER A 151 -30.43 14.40 12.45
C SER A 151 -31.49 13.36 12.77
N GLY A 152 -31.66 13.03 14.04
CA GLY A 152 -32.76 12.23 14.52
C GLY A 152 -34.10 12.96 14.42
N GLY A 153 -35.22 12.23 14.53
CA GLY A 153 -36.56 12.76 14.74
C GLY A 153 -36.90 12.95 16.22
N VAL A 154 -38.07 13.52 16.52
CA VAL A 154 -38.52 13.78 17.91
C VAL A 154 -39.87 13.16 18.16
N ASP A 155 -40.17 12.94 19.45
CA ASP A 155 -41.35 12.25 19.98
C ASP A 155 -41.43 10.80 19.50
N ALA A 156 -40.81 9.95 20.23
CA ALA A 156 -40.51 8.57 19.80
C ALA A 156 -39.77 8.52 18.45
N GLY A 157 -38.83 9.44 18.29
CA GLY A 157 -38.17 9.71 17.03
C GLY A 157 -37.17 8.67 16.62
N GLY A 158 -37.09 8.39 15.31
CA GLY A 158 -36.06 7.52 14.72
C GLY A 158 -34.70 8.17 14.71
N GLY A 159 -33.65 7.35 14.64
CA GLY A 159 -32.28 7.83 14.47
C GLY A 159 -32.02 8.33 13.06
N GLY A 160 -31.18 9.37 12.91
CA GLY A 160 -30.69 9.85 11.63
C GLY A 160 -29.77 8.84 10.96
N GLY A 161 -29.84 8.73 9.64
CA GLY A 161 -28.90 7.93 8.85
C GLY A 161 -27.53 8.59 8.77
N ALA A 162 -26.48 7.81 8.67
CA ALA A 162 -25.15 8.32 8.37
C ALA A 162 -25.07 8.94 6.97
N GLY A 163 -24.18 9.89 6.77
CA GLY A 163 -23.76 10.31 5.44
C GLY A 163 -23.21 9.13 4.66
N GLY A 164 -23.42 9.14 3.34
CA GLY A 164 -22.77 8.20 2.45
C GLY A 164 -21.27 8.30 2.57
N MET A 165 -20.60 7.20 2.51
CA MET A 165 -19.14 7.11 2.52
C MET A 165 -18.67 6.52 1.20
N ILE A 166 -17.66 7.12 0.61
CA ILE A 166 -16.88 6.57 -0.50
C ILE A 166 -15.50 6.27 0.04
N ASP A 167 -14.99 5.05 -0.09
CA ASP A 167 -13.60 4.69 0.22
C ASP A 167 -13.10 3.80 -0.90
N THR A 168 -12.12 4.30 -1.67
CA THR A 168 -11.54 3.57 -2.80
C THR A 168 -10.73 2.36 -2.35
N GLY A 169 -10.31 2.31 -1.10
CA GLY A 169 -9.54 1.19 -0.52
C GLY A 169 -8.12 1.05 -1.07
N ALA A 170 -7.85 1.57 -2.26
CA ALA A 170 -6.58 1.48 -2.96
C ALA A 170 -6.24 2.80 -3.67
N TYR A 171 -5.01 2.94 -4.18
CA TYR A 171 -4.53 4.08 -4.97
C TYR A 171 -4.96 3.89 -6.43
N ASN A 172 -6.24 4.10 -6.71
CA ASN A 172 -6.86 3.85 -8.01
C ASN A 172 -7.76 5.00 -8.49
N PHE A 173 -7.71 6.14 -7.79
CA PHE A 173 -8.41 7.35 -8.21
C PHE A 173 -7.41 8.37 -8.72
N THR A 174 -7.40 8.60 -10.03
CA THR A 174 -6.48 9.55 -10.66
C THR A 174 -6.92 11.00 -10.42
N VAL A 175 -6.00 11.81 -9.89
CA VAL A 175 -6.17 13.26 -9.71
C VAL A 175 -5.20 13.96 -10.64
N SER A 176 -5.72 14.76 -11.58
CA SER A 176 -4.90 15.52 -12.52
C SER A 176 -4.13 16.66 -11.85
N ALA A 177 -3.07 17.15 -12.52
CA ALA A 177 -2.34 18.34 -12.09
C ALA A 177 -3.24 19.59 -12.21
N ALA A 178 -3.95 19.92 -11.15
CA ALA A 178 -4.93 21.02 -11.10
C ALA A 178 -5.32 21.42 -9.68
N THR A 179 -6.24 22.37 -9.58
CA THR A 179 -6.96 22.71 -8.35
C THR A 179 -8.29 21.96 -8.32
N HIS A 180 -8.50 21.15 -7.29
CA HIS A 180 -9.71 20.38 -7.06
C HIS A 180 -10.45 20.90 -5.84
N ALA A 181 -11.72 21.35 -6.03
CA ALA A 181 -12.54 21.80 -4.92
C ALA A 181 -12.97 20.63 -4.04
N ALA A 182 -12.79 20.76 -2.73
CA ALA A 182 -13.33 19.88 -1.69
C ALA A 182 -14.51 20.60 -1.03
N VAL A 183 -15.71 20.06 -1.17
CA VAL A 183 -16.91 20.54 -0.50
C VAL A 183 -17.32 19.53 0.54
N ILE A 184 -17.38 19.94 1.80
CA ILE A 184 -17.68 19.06 2.93
C ILE A 184 -19.07 19.38 3.47
N GLY A 185 -19.95 18.40 3.39
CA GLY A 185 -21.35 18.53 3.81
C GLY A 185 -21.50 18.66 5.32
N GLY A 186 -22.30 19.62 5.76
CA GLY A 186 -22.72 19.73 7.16
C GLY A 186 -23.72 18.64 7.54
N GLY A 187 -23.75 18.27 8.83
CA GLY A 187 -24.79 17.40 9.37
C GLY A 187 -26.16 18.08 9.40
N GLY A 188 -27.25 17.29 9.35
CA GLY A 188 -28.60 17.76 9.53
C GLY A 188 -28.77 18.43 10.90
N ALA A 189 -29.34 19.63 10.92
CA ALA A 189 -29.60 20.36 12.19
C ALA A 189 -30.60 19.60 13.07
N SER A 190 -30.45 19.66 14.39
CA SER A 190 -31.43 19.11 15.34
C SER A 190 -32.82 19.75 15.16
N VAL A 191 -33.86 19.00 15.46
CA VAL A 191 -35.24 19.45 15.44
C VAL A 191 -35.90 19.31 16.81
N GLY A 192 -37.00 20.03 17.03
CA GLY A 192 -37.81 19.93 18.24
C GLY A 192 -39.27 19.60 17.90
N GLY A 193 -40.10 19.48 18.93
CA GLY A 193 -41.51 19.15 18.79
C GLY A 193 -41.74 17.70 18.36
N GLU A 194 -42.65 17.46 17.42
CA GLU A 194 -43.01 16.14 16.88
C GLU A 194 -42.38 15.87 15.50
N SER A 195 -41.34 16.63 15.16
CA SER A 195 -40.83 16.73 13.80
C SER A 195 -39.93 15.55 13.41
N GLY A 196 -39.95 15.21 12.14
CA GLY A 196 -38.89 14.39 11.52
C GLY A 196 -37.57 15.16 11.41
N GLY A 197 -36.46 14.44 11.40
CA GLY A 197 -35.13 14.99 11.33
C GLY A 197 -34.80 15.55 9.93
N ASN A 198 -33.81 16.43 9.94
CA ASN A 198 -33.21 17.00 8.74
C ASN A 198 -32.16 16.08 8.12
N SER A 199 -32.17 15.97 6.80
CA SER A 199 -31.06 15.29 6.09
C SER A 199 -29.75 16.05 6.21
N GLY A 200 -28.66 15.34 6.15
CA GLY A 200 -27.32 15.89 5.98
C GLY A 200 -27.11 16.44 4.56
N VAL A 201 -26.00 17.16 4.39
CA VAL A 201 -25.62 17.77 3.11
C VAL A 201 -24.56 16.87 2.41
N ASP A 202 -24.65 16.82 1.08
CA ASP A 202 -23.70 16.09 0.24
C ASP A 202 -22.25 16.63 0.42
N SER A 203 -21.26 15.75 0.29
CA SER A 203 -19.85 16.14 0.10
C SER A 203 -19.43 15.82 -1.32
N THR A 204 -18.61 16.69 -1.91
CA THR A 204 -18.09 16.47 -3.27
C THR A 204 -16.58 16.68 -3.36
N PHE A 205 -15.94 15.88 -4.22
CA PHE A 205 -14.56 16.05 -4.61
C PHE A 205 -14.33 15.50 -6.03
N SER A 206 -13.85 16.34 -6.94
CA SER A 206 -13.71 15.98 -8.36
C SER A 206 -15.04 15.43 -8.91
N THR A 207 -15.07 14.21 -9.40
CA THR A 207 -16.26 13.51 -9.94
C THR A 207 -17.06 12.77 -8.86
N LEU A 208 -16.57 12.71 -7.62
CA LEU A 208 -17.18 11.98 -6.54
C LEU A 208 -18.24 12.80 -5.82
N THR A 209 -19.36 12.16 -5.48
CA THR A 209 -20.43 12.72 -4.65
C THR A 209 -20.84 11.71 -3.58
N ALA A 210 -20.52 12.01 -2.33
CA ALA A 210 -21.09 11.32 -1.18
C ALA A 210 -22.41 12.00 -0.81
N LYS A 211 -23.49 11.22 -0.66
CA LYS A 211 -24.84 11.72 -0.40
C LYS A 211 -25.07 11.95 1.08
N GLY A 212 -25.69 13.07 1.42
CA GLY A 212 -26.08 13.37 2.80
C GLY A 212 -26.96 12.26 3.42
N GLY A 213 -26.82 12.02 4.71
CA GLY A 213 -27.59 11.03 5.45
C GLY A 213 -29.05 11.43 5.60
N GLY A 214 -29.95 10.46 5.62
CA GLY A 214 -31.38 10.70 5.78
C GLY A 214 -31.79 11.10 7.21
N GLY A 215 -32.73 12.03 7.37
CA GLY A 215 -33.31 12.37 8.67
C GLY A 215 -34.15 11.24 9.25
N GLY A 216 -34.14 11.08 10.58
CA GLY A 216 -35.00 10.13 11.30
C GLY A 216 -36.47 10.55 11.33
N GLY A 217 -37.39 9.59 11.39
CA GLY A 217 -38.85 9.86 11.51
C GLY A 217 -39.22 10.47 12.86
N GLY A 218 -40.18 11.38 12.88
CA GLY A 218 -40.83 11.93 14.08
C GLY A 218 -42.28 11.47 14.21
N TRP A 219 -42.98 11.89 15.28
CA TRP A 219 -44.35 11.46 15.55
C TRP A 219 -45.35 11.99 14.51
N ASN A 220 -45.21 13.20 14.03
CA ASN A 220 -46.18 13.85 13.16
C ASN A 220 -46.12 13.36 11.71
N ALA A 221 -47.26 12.91 11.16
CA ALA A 221 -47.37 12.39 9.79
C ALA A 221 -47.02 13.41 8.68
N VAL A 222 -47.22 14.72 8.92
CA VAL A 222 -47.05 15.76 7.89
C VAL A 222 -45.59 16.19 7.72
N SER A 223 -44.80 16.13 8.82
CA SER A 223 -43.40 16.56 8.86
C SER A 223 -42.46 15.47 9.40
N GLY A 224 -42.98 14.25 9.55
CA GLY A 224 -42.39 13.21 10.34
C GLY A 224 -41.85 11.91 9.73
N PRO A 225 -42.03 11.59 8.41
CA PRO A 225 -41.47 10.36 7.89
C PRO A 225 -39.92 10.41 7.88
N SER A 226 -39.29 9.27 8.04
CA SER A 226 -37.86 9.16 7.79
C SER A 226 -37.51 9.44 6.34
N SER A 227 -36.34 9.94 6.05
CA SER A 227 -35.91 10.25 4.69
C SER A 227 -34.78 9.33 4.20
N THR A 228 -34.78 9.12 2.88
CA THR A 228 -33.65 8.47 2.20
C THR A 228 -32.40 9.36 2.26
N GLY A 229 -31.25 8.80 2.18
CA GLY A 229 -29.99 9.51 2.16
C GLY A 229 -28.84 8.60 1.82
N GLY A 230 -27.62 9.04 1.96
CA GLY A 230 -26.43 8.21 1.83
C GLY A 230 -26.60 6.88 2.57
N SER A 231 -26.96 6.97 3.85
CA SER A 231 -27.67 5.93 4.60
C SER A 231 -29.06 6.44 4.99
N GLY A 232 -30.03 5.56 5.06
CA GLY A 232 -31.42 5.91 5.33
C GLY A 232 -31.69 6.24 6.80
N GLY A 233 -32.61 7.16 7.08
CA GLY A 233 -33.09 7.45 8.43
C GLY A 233 -33.95 6.32 9.01
N GLY A 234 -33.93 6.13 10.33
CA GLY A 234 -34.80 5.22 11.07
C GLY A 234 -36.22 5.74 11.19
N GLY A 235 -37.19 4.84 11.22
CA GLY A 235 -38.62 5.20 11.40
C GLY A 235 -38.92 5.60 12.84
N ALA A 236 -39.95 6.44 13.02
CA ALA A 236 -40.54 6.64 14.35
C ALA A 236 -41.18 5.34 14.87
N GLN A 237 -41.67 5.33 16.12
CA GLN A 237 -42.37 4.16 16.63
C GLN A 237 -43.52 3.71 15.71
N SER A 238 -43.84 2.42 15.71
CA SER A 238 -44.80 1.83 14.73
C SER A 238 -46.21 2.36 14.81
N THR A 239 -46.61 2.96 15.92
CA THR A 239 -47.94 3.59 16.12
C THR A 239 -47.98 5.06 15.77
N ALA A 240 -46.82 5.67 15.42
CA ALA A 240 -46.82 7.07 14.97
C ALA A 240 -47.62 7.26 13.66
N PRO A 241 -48.37 8.38 13.54
CA PRO A 241 -49.12 8.66 12.32
C PRO A 241 -48.26 8.76 11.04
N SER A 242 -46.98 9.09 11.19
CA SER A 242 -46.00 9.11 10.13
C SER A 242 -45.59 7.72 9.61
N GLY A 243 -46.06 6.65 10.26
CA GLY A 243 -45.64 5.30 9.97
C GLY A 243 -44.21 4.99 10.50
N GLY A 244 -44.06 3.81 11.05
CA GLY A 244 -42.79 3.38 11.64
C GLY A 244 -41.75 2.80 10.65
N THR A 245 -41.80 3.14 9.37
CA THR A 245 -40.88 2.58 8.36
C THR A 245 -39.56 3.32 8.32
N GLY A 246 -38.47 2.56 8.27
CA GLY A 246 -37.16 3.11 7.97
C GLY A 246 -36.96 3.36 6.46
N SER A 247 -36.02 4.20 6.12
CA SER A 247 -35.76 4.63 4.76
C SER A 247 -34.57 3.94 4.11
N ALA A 248 -34.58 3.87 2.78
CA ALA A 248 -33.50 3.24 2.01
C ALA A 248 -32.23 4.11 1.94
N ALA A 249 -31.10 3.46 1.70
CA ALA A 249 -29.85 4.11 1.35
C ALA A 249 -29.78 4.40 -0.14
N THR A 250 -29.11 5.50 -0.50
CA THR A 250 -28.92 5.92 -1.90
C THR A 250 -27.45 5.96 -2.32
N GLN A 251 -26.48 5.86 -1.40
CA GLN A 251 -25.06 5.92 -1.77
C GLN A 251 -24.64 4.78 -2.68
N PRO A 252 -24.95 3.50 -2.42
CA PRO A 252 -24.52 2.40 -3.29
C PRO A 252 -25.16 2.42 -4.68
N SER A 253 -26.23 3.18 -4.87
CA SER A 253 -26.92 3.31 -6.17
C SER A 253 -26.48 4.51 -7.01
N GLN A 254 -25.46 5.27 -6.55
CA GLN A 254 -24.89 6.35 -7.35
C GLN A 254 -24.15 5.78 -8.57
N SER A 255 -24.00 6.60 -9.62
CA SER A 255 -23.27 6.24 -10.83
C SER A 255 -21.75 6.35 -10.65
N GLY A 256 -21.00 5.60 -11.45
CA GLY A 256 -19.53 5.63 -11.46
C GLY A 256 -18.92 5.28 -10.11
N ASP A 257 -17.75 5.84 -9.84
CA ASP A 257 -16.98 5.55 -8.63
C ASP A 257 -17.71 5.91 -7.33
N SER A 258 -18.63 6.88 -7.37
CA SER A 258 -19.48 7.24 -6.22
C SER A 258 -20.36 6.07 -5.74
N GLY A 259 -20.80 5.20 -6.63
CA GLY A 259 -21.54 3.98 -6.29
C GLY A 259 -20.62 2.77 -6.13
N THR A 260 -19.64 2.62 -7.04
CA THR A 260 -18.70 1.48 -7.02
C THR A 260 -17.96 1.36 -5.68
N TYR A 261 -17.52 2.48 -5.12
CA TYR A 261 -16.83 2.57 -3.81
C TYR A 261 -17.72 3.13 -2.72
N GLY A 262 -19.06 3.19 -2.97
CA GLY A 262 -20.05 3.81 -2.11
C GLY A 262 -20.61 2.87 -1.07
N TYR A 263 -20.65 3.32 0.17
CA TYR A 263 -21.19 2.60 1.33
C TYR A 263 -22.34 3.39 1.97
N GLY A 264 -23.41 2.70 2.27
CA GLY A 264 -24.56 3.21 2.97
C GLY A 264 -25.63 2.13 3.07
N TYR A 265 -26.35 2.09 4.19
CA TYR A 265 -27.37 1.07 4.45
C TYR A 265 -28.67 1.72 4.90
N ALA A 266 -29.74 0.96 4.76
CA ALA A 266 -31.07 1.41 5.16
C ALA A 266 -31.20 1.59 6.68
N GLY A 267 -32.01 2.55 7.09
CA GLY A 267 -32.52 2.65 8.44
C GLY A 267 -33.60 1.60 8.72
N LEU A 268 -33.86 1.29 9.98
CA LEU A 268 -34.88 0.34 10.39
C LEU A 268 -36.19 1.05 10.81
N GLY A 269 -37.29 0.43 10.60
CA GLY A 269 -38.57 0.89 11.10
C GLY A 269 -38.71 0.71 12.60
N GLY A 270 -39.61 1.46 13.23
CA GLY A 270 -39.96 1.27 14.62
C GLY A 270 -40.55 -0.12 14.88
N ALA A 271 -39.98 -0.83 15.85
CA ALA A 271 -40.31 -2.24 16.13
C ALA A 271 -41.58 -2.42 16.99
N SER A 272 -42.01 -1.39 17.72
CA SER A 272 -43.15 -1.45 18.63
C SER A 272 -43.72 -0.05 18.94
N SER A 273 -44.82 0.01 19.66
CA SER A 273 -45.38 1.25 20.21
C SER A 273 -44.48 2.00 21.20
N SER A 274 -43.35 1.45 21.54
CA SER A 274 -42.42 2.03 22.53
C SER A 274 -40.99 2.25 22.00
N ASN A 275 -40.70 1.78 20.76
CA ASN A 275 -39.36 1.80 20.23
C ASN A 275 -39.35 2.33 18.79
N ALA A 276 -38.59 3.36 18.57
CA ALA A 276 -38.28 3.86 17.24
C ALA A 276 -37.09 3.07 16.62
N GLY A 277 -36.94 3.11 15.31
CA GLY A 277 -35.86 2.44 14.58
C GLY A 277 -34.56 3.26 14.58
N GLY A 278 -33.42 2.61 14.54
CA GLY A 278 -32.12 3.25 14.32
C GLY A 278 -31.92 3.63 12.85
N GLY A 279 -31.11 4.66 12.59
CA GLY A 279 -30.66 5.06 11.25
C GLY A 279 -29.60 4.08 10.72
N GLY A 280 -29.50 3.92 9.40
CA GLY A 280 -28.49 3.12 8.74
C GLY A 280 -27.08 3.72 8.89
N GLY A 281 -26.06 2.88 8.94
CA GLY A 281 -24.65 3.28 8.92
C GLY A 281 -23.99 2.97 7.57
N ALA A 282 -22.74 3.35 7.40
CA ALA A 282 -21.96 2.99 6.22
C ALA A 282 -21.45 1.54 6.25
N GLY A 283 -21.37 0.91 7.42
CA GLY A 283 -20.93 -0.48 7.56
C GLY A 283 -22.04 -1.51 7.62
N ALA A 284 -23.23 -1.13 8.15
CA ALA A 284 -24.37 -2.03 8.27
C ALA A 284 -25.71 -1.30 8.39
N THR A 285 -26.80 -2.05 8.18
CA THR A 285 -28.16 -1.62 8.53
C THR A 285 -28.31 -1.46 10.04
N ALA A 286 -29.26 -0.65 10.47
CA ALA A 286 -29.66 -0.57 11.86
C ALA A 286 -30.20 -1.90 12.40
N VAL A 287 -30.09 -2.12 13.72
CA VAL A 287 -30.65 -3.29 14.40
C VAL A 287 -31.54 -2.80 15.54
N LEU A 288 -32.83 -3.03 15.43
CA LEU A 288 -33.82 -2.50 16.37
C LEU A 288 -33.66 -0.97 16.52
N ARG A 289 -33.36 -0.50 17.73
CA ARG A 289 -33.09 0.89 18.03
C ARG A 289 -31.65 1.32 17.77
N GLU A 290 -30.74 0.36 17.71
CA GLU A 290 -29.35 0.69 17.49
C GLU A 290 -29.12 1.16 16.07
N GLY A 291 -28.35 2.25 15.93
CA GLY A 291 -27.89 2.72 14.64
C GLY A 291 -26.99 1.70 13.97
N GLY A 292 -27.02 1.63 12.65
CA GLY A 292 -26.13 0.82 11.86
C GLY A 292 -24.65 1.14 12.15
N SER A 293 -23.79 0.15 12.17
CA SER A 293 -22.37 0.37 12.40
C SER A 293 -21.75 1.23 11.30
N GLY A 294 -20.70 1.98 11.66
CA GLY A 294 -19.84 2.67 10.71
C GLY A 294 -18.99 1.69 9.91
N LYS A 295 -18.33 2.21 8.89
CA LYS A 295 -17.33 1.51 8.07
C LYS A 295 -15.93 1.85 8.55
N GLU A 296 -15.08 0.84 8.68
CA GLU A 296 -13.67 1.02 9.00
C GLU A 296 -12.88 1.60 7.83
N SER A 297 -11.93 2.48 8.13
CA SER A 297 -10.90 2.94 7.21
C SER A 297 -9.63 3.31 7.97
N ASN A 298 -8.49 2.98 7.40
CA ASN A 298 -7.16 3.32 7.90
C ASN A 298 -6.47 4.39 7.05
N ILE A 299 -7.22 5.17 6.30
CA ILE A 299 -6.67 6.15 5.35
C ILE A 299 -5.80 7.22 6.02
N LEU A 300 -6.14 7.61 7.26
CA LEU A 300 -5.37 8.64 7.99
C LEU A 300 -4.04 8.10 8.54
N VAL A 301 -4.03 6.86 9.01
CA VAL A 301 -2.84 6.18 9.55
C VAL A 301 -2.95 4.70 9.18
N ALA A 302 -2.04 4.18 8.40
CA ALA A 302 -2.10 2.82 7.85
C ALA A 302 -2.22 1.71 8.91
N ALA A 303 -1.66 1.93 10.09
CA ALA A 303 -1.67 0.95 11.19
C ALA A 303 -2.89 1.09 12.12
N SER A 304 -3.88 1.97 11.82
CA SER A 304 -4.98 2.28 12.73
C SER A 304 -6.31 2.37 11.99
N ASP A 305 -7.15 1.36 12.15
CA ASP A 305 -8.53 1.38 11.65
C ASP A 305 -9.42 2.24 12.56
N VAL A 306 -10.21 3.11 11.94
CA VAL A 306 -11.18 3.99 12.60
C VAL A 306 -12.54 3.80 11.94
N PHE A 307 -13.58 3.67 12.74
CA PHE A 307 -14.95 3.64 12.24
C PHE A 307 -15.48 5.04 11.92
N TYR A 308 -16.13 5.19 10.75
CA TYR A 308 -16.77 6.40 10.28
C TYR A 308 -18.21 6.14 9.85
N ALA A 309 -19.00 7.17 9.83
CA ALA A 309 -20.37 7.16 9.31
C ALA A 309 -21.28 6.10 9.98
N GLY A 310 -21.34 6.11 11.31
CA GLY A 310 -22.30 5.32 12.08
C GLY A 310 -23.68 5.95 12.07
N GLY A 311 -24.73 5.16 12.02
CA GLY A 311 -26.12 5.62 12.12
C GLY A 311 -26.48 6.06 13.53
N GLY A 312 -27.45 6.97 13.68
CA GLY A 312 -27.98 7.38 14.98
C GLY A 312 -28.92 6.36 15.60
N GLY A 313 -28.96 6.26 16.92
CA GLY A 313 -29.90 5.40 17.65
C GLY A 313 -31.32 5.95 17.65
N GLY A 314 -32.32 5.08 17.57
CA GLY A 314 -33.72 5.42 17.75
C GLY A 314 -34.11 5.63 19.22
N ALA A 315 -35.11 6.48 19.48
CA ALA A 315 -35.61 6.72 20.84
C ALA A 315 -36.41 5.54 21.40
N ALA A 316 -36.44 5.43 22.72
CA ALA A 316 -37.30 4.51 23.47
C ALA A 316 -38.26 5.30 24.39
N MET A 317 -39.56 5.06 24.30
CA MET A 317 -40.59 5.67 25.17
C MET A 317 -40.73 4.94 26.51
N SER A 318 -40.17 3.74 26.65
CA SER A 318 -40.15 3.00 27.90
C SER A 318 -38.84 2.23 28.03
N GLY A 319 -38.27 2.18 29.20
CA GLY A 319 -37.02 1.47 29.49
C GLY A 319 -35.82 2.44 29.59
N SER A 320 -34.67 1.92 30.01
CA SER A 320 -33.48 2.67 30.36
C SER A 320 -32.35 2.53 29.32
N THR A 321 -32.55 1.79 28.22
CA THR A 321 -31.48 1.54 27.26
C THR A 321 -31.60 2.49 26.04
N THR A 322 -30.51 3.17 25.80
CA THR A 322 -30.34 4.05 24.64
C THR A 322 -29.82 3.24 23.46
N GLY A 323 -30.32 3.55 22.26
CA GLY A 323 -29.74 3.03 21.02
C GLY A 323 -28.37 3.71 20.79
N SER A 324 -27.33 2.95 20.47
CA SER A 324 -25.99 3.45 20.15
C SER A 324 -25.49 2.86 18.83
N SER A 325 -24.40 3.36 18.30
CA SER A 325 -23.70 2.73 17.16
C SER A 325 -22.20 2.93 17.21
N SER A 326 -21.44 2.11 16.54
CA SER A 326 -20.03 2.36 16.25
C SER A 326 -19.89 3.42 15.16
N GLY A 327 -18.75 4.12 15.09
CA GLY A 327 -18.50 5.13 14.06
C GLY A 327 -19.10 6.51 14.36
N GLY A 328 -19.35 6.80 15.64
CA GLY A 328 -19.71 8.13 16.12
C GLY A 328 -21.18 8.47 16.06
N GLY A 329 -22.07 7.51 15.81
CA GLY A 329 -23.53 7.76 15.82
C GLY A 329 -24.05 8.28 17.15
N GLY A 330 -24.95 9.25 17.12
CA GLY A 330 -25.60 9.83 18.30
C GLY A 330 -26.51 8.83 18.99
N THR A 331 -26.54 8.82 20.32
CA THR A 331 -27.41 7.93 21.10
C THR A 331 -28.88 8.38 21.04
N GLY A 332 -29.78 7.44 20.85
CA GLY A 332 -31.21 7.69 20.99
C GLY A 332 -31.61 7.94 22.45
N ALA A 333 -32.54 8.84 22.66
CA ALA A 333 -33.06 9.15 23.99
C ALA A 333 -33.87 7.97 24.58
N ALA A 334 -33.90 7.86 25.91
CA ALA A 334 -34.71 6.88 26.61
C ALA A 334 -35.59 7.55 27.67
N GLY A 335 -36.89 7.23 27.69
CA GLY A 335 -37.86 7.75 28.67
C GLY A 335 -39.12 8.33 28.02
N THR A 336 -40.10 8.62 28.87
CA THR A 336 -41.43 9.12 28.45
C THR A 336 -41.56 10.63 28.38
N THR A 337 -40.56 11.38 28.84
CA THR A 337 -40.64 12.84 28.94
C THR A 337 -39.34 13.51 28.52
N ASN A 338 -39.45 14.49 27.61
CA ASN A 338 -38.45 15.56 27.28
C ASN A 338 -36.96 15.15 27.30
N GLN A 339 -36.64 13.98 26.79
CA GLN A 339 -35.25 13.54 26.67
C GLN A 339 -34.73 13.77 25.23
N SER A 340 -33.68 14.54 25.12
CA SER A 340 -33.05 14.82 23.83
C SER A 340 -32.13 13.71 23.37
N GLY A 341 -32.08 13.49 22.06
CA GLY A 341 -31.13 12.59 21.41
C GLY A 341 -29.71 13.14 21.41
N GLY A 342 -28.71 12.27 21.42
CA GLY A 342 -27.30 12.63 21.30
C GLY A 342 -26.94 13.04 19.88
N ALA A 343 -26.04 14.01 19.73
CA ALA A 343 -25.51 14.41 18.43
C ALA A 343 -24.57 13.34 17.85
N GLY A 344 -24.54 13.20 16.53
CA GLY A 344 -23.51 12.49 15.81
C GLY A 344 -22.17 13.22 15.94
N THR A 345 -21.07 12.45 15.95
CA THR A 345 -19.73 13.02 16.08
C THR A 345 -19.37 13.82 14.84
N VAL A 346 -18.88 15.03 15.03
CA VAL A 346 -18.42 15.92 13.94
C VAL A 346 -17.24 15.28 13.17
N ASN A 347 -17.17 15.59 11.89
CA ASN A 347 -16.11 15.08 10.98
C ASN A 347 -16.05 13.55 10.86
N THR A 348 -17.21 12.89 11.08
CA THR A 348 -17.34 11.43 10.86
C THR A 348 -18.53 11.09 9.96
N GLY A 349 -19.37 12.05 9.62
CA GLY A 349 -20.59 11.81 8.83
C GLY A 349 -21.68 11.04 9.58
N SER A 350 -21.65 10.96 10.90
CA SER A 350 -22.52 10.10 11.69
C SER A 350 -23.90 10.68 11.87
N GLY A 351 -24.90 9.82 11.95
CA GLY A 351 -26.29 10.22 12.19
C GLY A 351 -26.53 10.66 13.65
N GLY A 352 -27.49 11.57 13.86
CA GLY A 352 -27.94 12.01 15.20
C GLY A 352 -28.99 11.09 15.79
N GLY A 353 -29.06 10.98 17.12
CA GLY A 353 -30.03 10.16 17.86
C GLY A 353 -31.42 10.74 17.89
N GLY A 354 -32.45 9.90 17.95
CA GLY A 354 -33.85 10.29 18.13
C GLY A 354 -34.14 10.81 19.52
N GLY A 355 -35.05 11.82 19.63
CA GLY A 355 -35.57 12.37 20.88
C GLY A 355 -36.78 11.63 21.37
N ALA A 356 -36.98 11.45 22.68
CA ALA A 356 -38.10 10.82 23.34
C ALA A 356 -39.04 11.83 23.98
N GLY A 357 -40.34 11.70 23.75
CA GLY A 357 -41.38 12.60 24.25
C GLY A 357 -41.45 13.93 23.51
N GLY A 358 -42.62 14.53 23.49
CA GLY A 358 -42.90 15.84 22.90
C GLY A 358 -42.40 16.99 23.78
N GLY A 359 -42.88 18.20 23.51
CA GLY A 359 -42.56 19.37 24.31
C GLY A 359 -41.20 19.99 24.03
N SER A 360 -40.29 19.98 25.00
CA SER A 360 -38.98 20.59 24.88
C SER A 360 -37.85 19.65 24.47
N ALA A 361 -38.15 18.38 24.17
CA ALA A 361 -37.19 17.43 23.62
C ALA A 361 -36.68 17.88 22.25
N THR A 362 -35.41 17.63 21.98
CA THR A 362 -34.79 17.81 20.66
C THR A 362 -34.13 16.54 20.20
N SER A 363 -34.03 16.39 18.89
CA SER A 363 -33.21 15.32 18.35
C SER A 363 -31.72 15.69 18.44
N GLY A 364 -30.84 14.68 18.29
CA GLY A 364 -29.44 14.91 18.02
C GLY A 364 -29.22 15.41 16.61
N ALA A 365 -28.38 16.39 16.42
CA ALA A 365 -27.88 16.81 15.11
C ALA A 365 -27.02 15.72 14.49
N GLY A 366 -26.96 15.64 13.17
CA GLY A 366 -26.00 14.82 12.45
C GLY A 366 -24.58 15.41 12.53
N GLY A 367 -23.56 14.55 12.43
CA GLY A 367 -22.16 14.97 12.34
C GLY A 367 -21.81 15.45 10.92
N SER A 368 -20.90 16.43 10.83
CA SER A 368 -20.35 16.87 9.54
C SER A 368 -19.54 15.75 8.85
N GLY A 369 -19.42 15.85 7.52
CA GLY A 369 -18.60 15.01 6.69
C GLY A 369 -17.11 15.25 6.81
N LEU A 370 -16.35 14.56 5.98
CA LEU A 370 -14.89 14.55 5.93
C LEU A 370 -14.43 14.15 4.53
N LEU A 371 -13.32 14.77 4.06
CA LEU A 371 -12.50 14.22 2.98
C LEU A 371 -11.11 13.91 3.50
N ALA A 372 -10.60 12.71 3.22
CA ALA A 372 -9.20 12.35 3.36
C ALA A 372 -8.66 11.87 2.01
N LEU A 373 -7.53 12.42 1.62
CA LEU A 373 -6.72 11.99 0.49
C LEU A 373 -5.40 11.42 1.00
N ARG A 374 -5.04 10.23 0.56
CA ARG A 374 -3.73 9.63 0.82
C ARG A 374 -3.02 9.42 -0.51
N ARG A 375 -1.82 9.96 -0.65
CA ARG A 375 -1.00 9.91 -1.85
C ARG A 375 0.43 9.54 -1.54
N GLU A 376 1.19 9.08 -2.52
CA GLU A 376 2.63 8.96 -2.38
C GLU A 376 3.27 10.35 -2.22
N THR A 377 4.27 10.45 -1.35
CA THR A 377 5.02 11.71 -1.11
C THR A 377 5.91 12.04 -2.29
N SER A 378 6.42 11.01 -2.97
CA SER A 378 7.21 11.11 -4.19
C SER A 378 6.76 10.06 -5.21
N LEU A 379 6.81 10.41 -6.49
CA LEU A 379 6.60 9.46 -7.58
C LEU A 379 7.94 8.96 -8.09
N ASN A 380 8.03 7.66 -8.30
CA ASN A 380 9.18 7.03 -8.92
C ASN A 380 9.02 7.09 -10.45
N THR A 381 9.91 7.80 -11.12
CA THR A 381 10.04 7.75 -12.57
C THR A 381 11.11 6.73 -12.91
N PHE A 382 10.74 5.72 -13.69
CA PHE A 382 11.67 4.71 -14.19
C PHE A 382 12.21 5.17 -15.53
N VAL A 383 13.54 5.09 -15.69
CA VAL A 383 14.23 5.38 -16.94
C VAL A 383 15.15 4.21 -17.27
N ASP A 384 15.39 3.99 -18.57
CA ASP A 384 16.37 3.02 -19.00
C ASP A 384 17.75 3.47 -18.52
N MET A 385 18.48 2.57 -17.90
CA MET A 385 19.79 2.82 -17.34
C MET A 385 20.86 2.10 -18.13
N THR A 386 21.92 2.82 -18.51
CA THR A 386 23.17 2.23 -18.95
C THR A 386 24.24 2.53 -17.92
N LEU A 387 24.91 1.51 -17.42
CA LEU A 387 26.00 1.64 -16.46
C LEU A 387 27.28 1.13 -17.11
N GLN A 388 28.24 2.02 -17.30
CA GLN A 388 29.56 1.71 -17.85
C GLN A 388 30.63 1.85 -16.79
N SER A 389 31.48 0.83 -16.61
CA SER A 389 32.64 0.92 -15.73
C SER A 389 33.72 1.80 -16.32
N ASN A 390 34.57 2.39 -15.49
CA ASN A 390 35.82 2.99 -15.96
C ASN A 390 36.69 1.90 -16.61
N ALA A 391 37.44 2.29 -17.64
CA ALA A 391 38.39 1.40 -18.29
C ALA A 391 39.52 1.02 -17.34
N THR A 392 39.89 -0.25 -17.37
CA THR A 392 41.07 -0.79 -16.67
C THR A 392 42.08 -1.28 -17.70
N THR A 393 43.35 -0.96 -17.53
CA THR A 393 44.40 -1.40 -18.45
C THR A 393 44.81 -2.83 -18.07
N ALA A 394 44.64 -3.76 -18.99
CA ALA A 394 45.12 -5.12 -18.83
C ALA A 394 46.63 -5.19 -19.04
N GLU A 395 47.31 -6.16 -18.41
CA GLU A 395 48.75 -6.38 -18.56
C GLU A 395 49.09 -6.80 -19.98
N THR A 396 48.21 -7.58 -20.60
CA THR A 396 48.29 -7.98 -22.02
C THR A 396 46.97 -7.71 -22.69
N THR A 397 46.96 -7.56 -24.05
CA THR A 397 45.72 -7.34 -24.79
C THR A 397 44.76 -8.49 -24.59
N PRO A 398 43.59 -8.28 -23.96
CA PRO A 398 42.65 -9.35 -23.69
C PRO A 398 41.98 -9.81 -25.01
N THR A 399 41.78 -11.11 -25.13
CA THR A 399 41.02 -11.71 -26.25
C THR A 399 39.63 -12.14 -25.81
N LYS A 400 39.40 -12.25 -24.50
CA LYS A 400 38.14 -12.61 -23.86
C LYS A 400 37.94 -11.76 -22.61
N GLY A 401 36.71 -11.70 -22.14
CA GLY A 401 36.35 -11.04 -20.89
C GLY A 401 35.21 -11.75 -20.19
N ASP A 402 35.14 -11.60 -18.89
CA ASP A 402 34.08 -12.11 -18.05
C ASP A 402 33.34 -10.97 -17.37
N ILE A 403 32.04 -11.15 -17.18
CA ILE A 403 31.21 -10.22 -16.43
C ILE A 403 30.47 -11.00 -15.34
N VAL A 404 30.56 -10.53 -14.11
CA VAL A 404 29.77 -11.02 -12.98
C VAL A 404 29.12 -9.81 -12.33
N MET A 405 27.82 -9.86 -12.15
CA MET A 405 27.10 -8.77 -11.46
C MET A 405 25.96 -9.29 -10.60
N THR A 406 25.54 -8.47 -9.65
CA THR A 406 24.34 -8.71 -8.87
C THR A 406 23.29 -7.64 -9.14
N TYR A 407 22.02 -8.03 -9.06
CA TYR A 407 20.90 -7.13 -9.20
C TYR A 407 19.72 -7.54 -8.30
N THR A 408 18.78 -6.64 -8.12
CA THR A 408 17.46 -6.90 -7.52
C THR A 408 16.37 -6.43 -8.47
N ASN A 409 15.25 -7.13 -8.49
CA ASN A 409 14.17 -6.84 -9.42
C ASN A 409 13.38 -5.57 -9.12
N GLY A 410 13.51 -4.95 -7.95
CA GLY A 410 12.68 -3.81 -7.59
C GLY A 410 11.17 -4.12 -7.68
N ALA A 411 10.44 -3.33 -8.46
CA ALA A 411 8.97 -3.43 -8.60
C ALA A 411 8.50 -4.44 -9.67
N GLY A 412 9.39 -5.20 -10.29
CA GLY A 412 9.04 -6.15 -11.36
C GLY A 412 9.90 -7.40 -11.32
N THR A 413 10.02 -8.06 -12.46
CA THR A 413 10.95 -9.18 -12.67
C THR A 413 11.66 -8.97 -13.98
N ALA A 414 12.98 -8.78 -13.91
CA ALA A 414 13.81 -8.62 -15.12
C ALA A 414 13.98 -9.95 -15.84
N THR A 415 13.77 -9.93 -17.14
CA THR A 415 14.09 -11.04 -18.04
C THR A 415 15.52 -10.88 -18.52
N LEU A 416 16.39 -11.84 -18.22
CA LEU A 416 17.78 -11.80 -18.66
C LEU A 416 17.88 -11.76 -20.19
N ASN A 417 18.84 -10.99 -20.68
CA ASN A 417 19.11 -10.76 -22.11
C ASN A 417 17.99 -10.04 -22.87
N THR A 418 17.00 -9.51 -22.15
CA THR A 418 15.94 -8.65 -22.68
C THR A 418 15.85 -7.35 -21.87
N ASP A 419 15.51 -7.45 -20.58
CA ASP A 419 15.39 -6.29 -19.69
C ASP A 419 16.72 -5.98 -18.99
N LEU A 420 17.57 -7.01 -18.78
CA LEU A 420 18.92 -6.88 -18.27
C LEU A 420 19.88 -7.47 -19.30
N THR A 421 20.69 -6.60 -19.91
CA THR A 421 21.71 -6.95 -20.92
C THR A 421 23.08 -6.54 -20.41
N ALA A 422 24.14 -7.13 -20.99
CA ALA A 422 25.50 -6.72 -20.71
C ALA A 422 26.36 -6.78 -21.98
N GLU A 423 27.36 -5.93 -22.03
CA GLU A 423 28.30 -5.83 -23.13
C GLU A 423 29.74 -5.71 -22.57
N PHE A 424 30.68 -6.18 -23.35
CA PHE A 424 32.12 -6.10 -23.02
C PHE A 424 32.87 -5.35 -24.13
N SER A 425 33.79 -4.46 -23.72
CA SER A 425 34.72 -3.77 -24.61
C SER A 425 36.15 -4.05 -24.22
N ALA A 426 36.98 -4.45 -25.18
CA ALA A 426 38.42 -4.66 -24.98
C ALA A 426 39.29 -3.54 -25.59
N ASP A 427 38.69 -2.46 -26.06
CA ASP A 427 39.34 -1.35 -26.78
C ASP A 427 38.91 0.03 -26.25
N ASN A 428 38.73 0.12 -24.93
CA ASN A 428 38.38 1.34 -24.24
C ASN A 428 37.05 1.96 -24.71
N GLY A 429 36.02 1.11 -24.90
CA GLY A 429 34.68 1.55 -25.27
C GLY A 429 34.49 1.91 -26.76
N SER A 430 35.50 1.63 -27.62
CA SER A 430 35.40 1.92 -29.07
C SER A 430 34.50 0.92 -29.79
N THR A 431 34.54 -0.34 -29.38
CA THR A 431 33.62 -1.41 -29.84
C THR A 431 33.09 -2.21 -28.67
N TRP A 432 31.87 -2.69 -28.81
CA TRP A 432 31.17 -3.45 -27.79
C TRP A 432 30.70 -4.80 -28.33
N THR A 433 30.86 -5.84 -27.53
CA THR A 433 30.38 -7.19 -27.82
C THR A 433 29.28 -7.53 -26.80
N SER A 434 28.06 -7.76 -27.31
CA SER A 434 26.95 -8.21 -26.47
C SER A 434 27.19 -9.59 -25.92
N THR A 435 26.82 -9.82 -24.66
CA THR A 435 27.02 -11.08 -23.95
C THR A 435 25.70 -11.78 -23.69
N THR A 436 25.75 -13.08 -23.40
CA THR A 436 24.60 -13.81 -22.91
C THR A 436 24.74 -14.04 -21.41
N LEU A 437 23.92 -13.32 -20.62
CA LEU A 437 23.89 -13.45 -19.18
C LEU A 437 23.22 -14.77 -18.76
N VAL A 438 23.84 -15.47 -17.81
CA VAL A 438 23.35 -16.73 -17.22
C VAL A 438 23.15 -16.52 -15.71
N ALA A 439 22.01 -17.02 -15.19
CA ALA A 439 21.71 -16.94 -13.77
C ALA A 439 22.62 -17.90 -12.97
N GLN A 440 23.26 -17.38 -11.93
CA GLN A 440 24.18 -18.10 -11.04
C GLN A 440 23.62 -18.30 -9.61
N GLY A 441 22.33 -18.05 -9.42
CA GLY A 441 21.69 -18.16 -8.11
C GLY A 441 21.53 -16.81 -7.40
N SER A 442 21.60 -16.81 -6.08
CA SER A 442 21.42 -15.58 -5.30
C SER A 442 22.27 -15.57 -4.02
N THR A 443 22.51 -14.37 -3.49
CA THR A 443 23.09 -14.17 -2.16
C THR A 443 22.04 -14.17 -1.04
N GLY A 444 20.78 -14.50 -1.36
CA GLY A 444 19.62 -14.34 -0.51
C GLY A 444 18.83 -13.07 -0.85
N THR A 445 19.49 -11.92 -0.95
CA THR A 445 18.88 -10.63 -1.29
C THR A 445 19.04 -10.28 -2.76
N HIS A 446 20.21 -10.57 -3.35
CA HIS A 446 20.56 -10.21 -4.71
C HIS A 446 20.63 -11.45 -5.60
N LEU A 447 20.13 -11.32 -6.82
CA LEU A 447 20.33 -12.30 -7.89
C LEU A 447 21.74 -12.12 -8.47
N ILE A 448 22.42 -13.23 -8.80
CA ILE A 448 23.74 -13.24 -9.39
C ILE A 448 23.61 -13.67 -10.85
N VAL A 449 24.24 -12.94 -11.75
CA VAL A 449 24.35 -13.29 -13.18
C VAL A 449 25.78 -13.16 -13.64
N SER A 450 26.15 -13.95 -14.62
CA SER A 450 27.47 -13.92 -15.24
C SER A 450 27.40 -14.16 -16.75
N ALA A 451 28.41 -13.70 -17.43
CA ALA A 451 28.77 -14.11 -18.80
C ALA A 451 30.28 -14.37 -18.84
N HIS A 452 30.67 -15.45 -19.43
CA HIS A 452 32.06 -15.90 -19.45
C HIS A 452 32.56 -16.05 -20.88
N ASP A 453 33.89 -15.96 -21.05
CA ASP A 453 34.56 -16.14 -22.33
C ASP A 453 34.02 -15.27 -23.47
N VAL A 454 33.58 -14.05 -23.15
CA VAL A 454 33.09 -13.09 -24.14
C VAL A 454 34.23 -12.72 -25.07
N THR A 455 34.20 -13.24 -26.31
CA THR A 455 35.26 -13.04 -27.28
C THR A 455 35.17 -11.63 -27.89
N ARG A 456 36.30 -10.94 -28.01
CA ARG A 456 36.44 -9.64 -28.66
C ARG A 456 36.02 -9.68 -30.11
#